data_ce650cf63a601710eee0463620760b79
#
_entry.id   ce650cf63a601710eee0463620760b79
#
_cell.length_a   1.000
_cell.length_b   1.000
_cell.length_c   1.000
_cell.angle_alpha   90.00
_cell.angle_beta   90.00
_cell.angle_gamma   90.00
#
_symmetry.space_group_name_H-M   'P 1'
#
loop_
_entity.id
_entity.type
_entity.pdbx_description
1 polymer ?
#
loop_
_entity_poly.entity_id
_entity_poly.type
_entity_poly.pdbx_seq_one_letter_code
_entity_poly.pdbx_strand_id
1 'polypeptide(L)'
;MLNKLINRLKSLFPGRQLGAYSLVGVWNTLFGYGLYAALVWGLDGKLKFAYMWANVLSNFIAITQAFFLYKFFVFKTKGHYWQEYIKCWMVYGAAALIGLAVLPLLVETLRALLPLAYKTYAPYAGGALLTALTVLCSFLGLKNFSFRTVENSLLSRVKERWALQTQPQRRVMFLGLILAAGFLIALAVCALGLILHWQYYPYTTFLFDPRYRFTDLYETLILARGHTAGLNYFPLLMGFMRAVSQGPERILCAVFVSLWVAFYVSIVYKGLPQLPHKAGWTVLLAVGSFPLWFLADRANLEGFVFMACAGFVISFWRGRMNWAAFWLALAVNMKPHPAVFMVLFLRDKQYKALAKWLVLCVLIGALCSWAAHFDWLSFQRNVQTFSDWQQFLPFGLEFSHTFFNLLRLPVFLATQNGLPDSWQATVAFSRLVAPGYAVAMLGLFAFISAHVVFVRPAFWKALLLLTLAEVFFPFVSHDYTLIHLILPVLFFLNAPPMPPKQSVFITVCLAVLLIPMNFWTHSFYHSLMYDLVLNAGTFLRPLAAGVLLAYLLKDFSFARLKTGIKNYFSAKK
;
A
#
# COMPACT_ATOMS: atom_id res chain seq x y z
N MET A 1 -25.07 -0.74 38.15
CA MET A 1 -24.19 -0.93 36.97
C MET A 1 -23.90 -2.41 36.75
N LEU A 2 -23.52 -3.16 37.77
CA LEU A 2 -23.16 -4.58 37.70
C LEU A 2 -24.33 -5.46 37.20
N ASN A 3 -25.56 -5.30 37.70
CA ASN A 3 -26.73 -6.06 37.27
C ASN A 3 -27.12 -5.82 35.78
N LYS A 4 -26.89 -4.61 35.22
CA LYS A 4 -27.04 -4.36 33.80
C LYS A 4 -25.99 -5.07 32.96
N LEU A 5 -24.76 -5.16 33.45
CA LEU A 5 -23.67 -5.89 32.81
C LEU A 5 -23.93 -7.39 32.81
N ILE A 6 -24.32 -7.95 33.97
CA ILE A 6 -24.66 -9.36 34.15
C ILE A 6 -25.83 -9.76 33.22
N ASN A 7 -26.88 -8.95 33.16
CA ASN A 7 -28.03 -9.21 32.29
C ASN A 7 -27.66 -9.10 30.80
N ARG A 8 -26.75 -8.19 30.41
CA ARG A 8 -26.18 -8.14 29.05
C ARG A 8 -25.33 -9.38 28.76
N LEU A 9 -24.49 -9.82 29.66
CA LEU A 9 -23.70 -11.05 29.50
C LEU A 9 -24.59 -12.28 29.34
N LYS A 10 -25.62 -12.43 30.19
CA LYS A 10 -26.61 -13.54 30.09
C LYS A 10 -27.37 -13.53 28.76
N SER A 11 -27.65 -12.36 28.20
CA SER A 11 -28.31 -12.26 26.87
C SER A 11 -27.34 -12.56 25.69
N LEU A 12 -26.08 -12.27 25.86
CA LEU A 12 -25.04 -12.60 24.87
C LEU A 12 -24.74 -14.10 24.84
N PHE A 13 -24.73 -14.75 26.02
CA PHE A 13 -24.40 -16.17 26.20
C PHE A 13 -25.52 -16.96 26.88
N PRO A 14 -26.63 -17.29 26.16
CA PRO A 14 -27.67 -18.14 26.70
C PRO A 14 -27.10 -19.53 26.98
N GLY A 15 -27.12 -19.98 28.22
CA GLY A 15 -26.44 -21.19 28.66
C GLY A 15 -26.80 -22.47 27.88
N ARG A 16 -28.09 -22.64 27.49
CA ARG A 16 -28.54 -23.76 26.64
C ARG A 16 -27.94 -23.73 25.23
N GLN A 17 -27.84 -22.55 24.63
CA GLN A 17 -27.26 -22.41 23.27
C GLN A 17 -25.74 -22.60 23.31
N LEU A 18 -25.08 -22.07 24.33
CA LEU A 18 -23.63 -22.23 24.51
C LEU A 18 -23.27 -23.68 24.78
N GLY A 19 -24.05 -24.41 25.63
CA GLY A 19 -23.87 -25.83 25.87
C GLY A 19 -24.04 -26.68 24.60
N ALA A 20 -25.11 -26.44 23.84
CA ALA A 20 -25.32 -27.11 22.55
C ALA A 20 -24.21 -26.79 21.53
N TYR A 21 -23.73 -25.52 21.50
CA TYR A 21 -22.61 -25.10 20.68
C TYR A 21 -21.31 -25.84 21.01
N SER A 22 -21.02 -25.95 22.33
CA SER A 22 -19.81 -26.66 22.81
C SER A 22 -19.86 -28.16 22.49
N LEU A 23 -21.02 -28.82 22.62
CA LEU A 23 -21.19 -30.22 22.23
C LEU A 23 -20.96 -30.45 20.74
N VAL A 24 -21.52 -29.58 19.89
CA VAL A 24 -21.27 -29.62 18.43
C VAL A 24 -19.80 -29.34 18.13
N GLY A 25 -19.14 -28.44 18.87
CA GLY A 25 -17.71 -28.15 18.75
C GLY A 25 -16.83 -29.37 19.06
N VAL A 26 -17.10 -30.09 20.16
CA VAL A 26 -16.40 -31.33 20.52
C VAL A 26 -16.61 -32.39 19.42
N TRP A 27 -17.86 -32.59 19.02
CA TRP A 27 -18.18 -33.53 17.94
C TRP A 27 -17.44 -33.18 16.63
N ASN A 28 -17.46 -31.91 16.22
CA ASN A 28 -16.80 -31.45 15.01
C ASN A 28 -15.27 -31.69 15.05
N THR A 29 -14.65 -31.52 16.23
CA THR A 29 -13.22 -31.80 16.41
C THR A 29 -12.92 -33.28 16.27
N LEU A 30 -13.71 -34.14 16.90
CA LEU A 30 -13.55 -35.59 16.80
C LEU A 30 -13.80 -36.10 15.38
N PHE A 31 -14.87 -35.62 14.74
CA PHE A 31 -15.21 -35.96 13.37
C PHE A 31 -14.14 -35.48 12.37
N GLY A 32 -13.72 -34.20 12.49
CA GLY A 32 -12.71 -33.61 11.59
C GLY A 32 -11.36 -34.34 11.70
N TYR A 33 -10.91 -34.66 12.91
CA TYR A 33 -9.67 -35.38 13.10
C TYR A 33 -9.77 -36.85 12.62
N GLY A 34 -10.87 -37.53 12.93
CA GLY A 34 -11.12 -38.89 12.44
C GLY A 34 -11.16 -38.97 10.91
N LEU A 35 -11.83 -38.01 10.28
CA LEU A 35 -11.89 -37.90 8.82
C LEU A 35 -10.51 -37.59 8.22
N TYR A 36 -9.75 -36.69 8.85
CA TYR A 36 -8.39 -36.39 8.44
C TYR A 36 -7.52 -37.66 8.46
N ALA A 37 -7.54 -38.40 9.58
CA ALA A 37 -6.76 -39.63 9.71
C ALA A 37 -7.16 -40.67 8.66
N ALA A 38 -8.46 -40.86 8.43
CA ALA A 38 -8.96 -41.78 7.39
C ALA A 38 -8.53 -41.36 5.98
N LEU A 39 -8.58 -40.07 5.67
CA LEU A 39 -8.13 -39.54 4.38
C LEU A 39 -6.61 -39.66 4.19
N VAL A 40 -5.81 -39.42 5.24
CA VAL A 40 -4.37 -39.65 5.18
C VAL A 40 -4.10 -41.10 4.87
N TRP A 41 -4.71 -42.03 5.62
CA TRP A 41 -4.55 -43.45 5.39
C TRP A 41 -4.97 -43.90 3.98
N GLY A 42 -6.07 -43.36 3.43
CA GLY A 42 -6.58 -43.72 2.11
C GLY A 42 -5.81 -43.12 0.93
N LEU A 43 -5.15 -41.99 1.13
CA LEU A 43 -4.42 -41.23 0.12
C LEU A 43 -2.91 -41.45 0.18
N ASP A 44 -2.41 -42.00 1.29
CA ASP A 44 -0.99 -42.29 1.46
C ASP A 44 -0.49 -43.30 0.41
N GLY A 45 0.68 -42.99 -0.17
CA GLY A 45 1.23 -43.78 -1.28
C GLY A 45 0.55 -43.56 -2.66
N LYS A 46 -0.63 -42.89 -2.73
CA LYS A 46 -1.35 -42.63 -3.99
C LYS A 46 -1.16 -41.21 -4.50
N LEU A 47 -0.97 -40.22 -3.60
CA LEU A 47 -0.82 -38.81 -3.96
C LEU A 47 0.41 -38.21 -3.29
N LYS A 48 1.19 -37.42 -4.03
CA LYS A 48 2.20 -36.56 -3.45
C LYS A 48 1.52 -35.60 -2.48
N PHE A 49 2.08 -35.43 -1.26
CA PHE A 49 1.53 -34.59 -0.19
C PHE A 49 0.11 -35.01 0.27
N ALA A 50 -0.15 -36.32 0.36
CA ALA A 50 -1.43 -36.88 0.81
C ALA A 50 -2.01 -36.22 2.07
N TYR A 51 -1.15 -35.90 3.05
CA TYR A 51 -1.54 -35.19 4.29
C TYR A 51 -2.08 -33.77 4.04
N MET A 52 -1.60 -33.05 3.02
CA MET A 52 -2.13 -31.71 2.68
C MET A 52 -3.52 -31.82 2.07
N TRP A 53 -3.70 -32.74 1.12
CA TRP A 53 -5.03 -32.99 0.54
C TRP A 53 -6.03 -33.51 1.55
N ALA A 54 -5.60 -34.40 2.43
CA ALA A 54 -6.41 -34.88 3.55
C ALA A 54 -6.84 -33.73 4.47
N ASN A 55 -5.95 -32.82 4.78
CA ASN A 55 -6.26 -31.64 5.61
C ASN A 55 -7.29 -30.72 4.93
N VAL A 56 -7.10 -30.39 3.67
CA VAL A 56 -8.04 -29.54 2.91
C VAL A 56 -9.43 -30.16 2.83
N LEU A 57 -9.50 -31.44 2.45
CA LEU A 57 -10.76 -32.17 2.31
C LEU A 57 -11.47 -32.36 3.65
N SER A 58 -10.74 -32.77 4.69
CA SER A 58 -11.33 -32.96 6.03
C SER A 58 -11.87 -31.65 6.61
N ASN A 59 -11.14 -30.55 6.47
CA ASN A 59 -11.63 -29.24 6.92
C ASN A 59 -12.86 -28.78 6.14
N PHE A 60 -12.88 -28.98 4.84
CA PHE A 60 -14.04 -28.63 4.01
C PHE A 60 -15.28 -29.40 4.45
N ILE A 61 -15.18 -30.71 4.62
CA ILE A 61 -16.29 -31.57 5.03
C ILE A 61 -16.70 -31.28 6.48
N ALA A 62 -15.73 -31.09 7.40
CA ALA A 62 -16.01 -30.80 8.80
C ALA A 62 -16.72 -29.47 9.00
N ILE A 63 -16.31 -28.40 8.30
CA ILE A 63 -16.99 -27.08 8.37
C ILE A 63 -18.39 -27.17 7.78
N THR A 64 -18.57 -27.92 6.68
CA THR A 64 -19.87 -28.12 6.08
C THR A 64 -20.82 -28.87 7.03
N GLN A 65 -20.34 -29.96 7.62
CA GLN A 65 -21.11 -30.71 8.63
C GLN A 65 -21.44 -29.86 9.85
N ALA A 66 -20.46 -29.10 10.38
CA ALA A 66 -20.66 -28.21 11.51
C ALA A 66 -21.71 -27.13 11.21
N PHE A 67 -21.72 -26.57 9.99
CA PHE A 67 -22.75 -25.61 9.57
C PHE A 67 -24.16 -26.19 9.72
N PHE A 68 -24.41 -27.43 9.25
CA PHE A 68 -25.72 -28.07 9.39
C PHE A 68 -26.07 -28.32 10.86
N LEU A 69 -25.12 -28.81 11.65
CA LEU A 69 -25.36 -29.05 13.08
C LEU A 69 -25.66 -27.74 13.83
N TYR A 70 -24.95 -26.67 13.56
CA TYR A 70 -25.22 -25.37 14.16
C TYR A 70 -26.58 -24.83 13.71
N LYS A 71 -26.89 -24.93 12.40
CA LYS A 71 -28.16 -24.46 11.85
C LYS A 71 -29.36 -25.16 12.48
N PHE A 72 -29.34 -26.49 12.57
CA PHE A 72 -30.49 -27.26 13.01
C PHE A 72 -30.59 -27.45 14.53
N PHE A 73 -29.46 -27.65 15.21
CA PHE A 73 -29.48 -28.00 16.62
C PHE A 73 -29.22 -26.83 17.57
N VAL A 74 -28.36 -25.87 17.16
CA VAL A 74 -27.97 -24.75 18.03
C VAL A 74 -28.80 -23.50 17.80
N PHE A 75 -28.86 -23.04 16.56
CA PHE A 75 -29.50 -21.75 16.23
C PHE A 75 -30.93 -21.88 15.70
N LYS A 76 -31.30 -23.06 15.17
CA LYS A 76 -32.65 -23.40 14.68
C LYS A 76 -33.21 -22.37 13.69
N THR A 77 -32.35 -21.88 12.76
CA THR A 77 -32.72 -20.83 11.80
C THR A 77 -33.46 -21.39 10.58
N LYS A 78 -34.50 -20.69 10.15
CA LYS A 78 -35.17 -20.89 8.87
C LYS A 78 -34.71 -19.74 7.95
N GLY A 79 -33.71 -19.99 7.10
CA GLY A 79 -33.15 -18.92 6.31
C GLY A 79 -32.45 -19.38 5.03
N HIS A 80 -31.77 -18.47 4.36
CA HIS A 80 -31.07 -18.69 3.11
C HIS A 80 -29.80 -19.50 3.30
N TYR A 81 -29.81 -20.80 3.03
CA TYR A 81 -28.73 -21.75 3.28
C TYR A 81 -27.36 -21.25 2.75
N TRP A 82 -27.30 -20.81 1.50
CA TRP A 82 -26.05 -20.34 0.90
C TRP A 82 -25.43 -19.12 1.60
N GLN A 83 -26.26 -18.17 1.98
CA GLN A 83 -25.78 -16.96 2.67
C GLN A 83 -25.26 -17.28 4.06
N GLU A 84 -25.96 -18.14 4.79
CA GLU A 84 -25.55 -18.58 6.14
C GLU A 84 -24.29 -19.46 6.07
N TYR A 85 -24.16 -20.30 5.04
CA TYR A 85 -23.03 -21.16 4.79
C TYR A 85 -21.76 -20.35 4.49
N ILE A 86 -21.82 -19.38 3.56
CA ILE A 86 -20.69 -18.49 3.25
C ILE A 86 -20.29 -17.68 4.48
N LYS A 87 -21.26 -17.17 5.24
CA LYS A 87 -20.97 -16.44 6.49
C LYS A 87 -20.33 -17.34 7.56
N CYS A 88 -20.71 -18.59 7.62
CA CYS A 88 -20.09 -19.57 8.50
C CYS A 88 -18.60 -19.74 8.15
N TRP A 89 -18.27 -19.89 6.88
CA TRP A 89 -16.87 -19.94 6.40
C TRP A 89 -16.11 -18.66 6.71
N MET A 90 -16.73 -17.49 6.57
CA MET A 90 -16.09 -16.22 6.95
C MET A 90 -15.77 -16.15 8.45
N VAL A 91 -16.66 -16.64 9.33
CA VAL A 91 -16.42 -16.67 10.78
C VAL A 91 -15.25 -17.61 11.12
N TYR A 92 -15.23 -18.81 10.55
CA TYR A 92 -14.14 -19.76 10.80
C TYR A 92 -12.81 -19.29 10.21
N GLY A 93 -12.82 -18.73 9.00
CA GLY A 93 -11.63 -18.16 8.38
C GLY A 93 -11.06 -16.97 9.16
N ALA A 94 -11.92 -16.06 9.61
CA ALA A 94 -11.49 -14.96 10.47
C ALA A 94 -10.92 -15.43 11.81
N ALA A 95 -11.56 -16.42 12.44
CA ALA A 95 -11.07 -16.99 13.69
C ALA A 95 -9.70 -17.68 13.53
N ALA A 96 -9.48 -18.38 12.41
CA ALA A 96 -8.20 -19.01 12.10
C ALA A 96 -7.09 -17.97 11.89
N LEU A 97 -7.36 -16.89 11.13
CA LEU A 97 -6.40 -15.80 10.90
C LEU A 97 -6.04 -15.07 12.21
N ILE A 98 -7.04 -14.76 13.03
CA ILE A 98 -6.82 -14.17 14.37
C ILE A 98 -6.00 -15.11 15.24
N GLY A 99 -6.30 -16.41 15.20
CA GLY A 99 -5.56 -17.42 15.93
C GLY A 99 -4.08 -17.47 15.57
N LEU A 100 -3.77 -17.43 14.29
CA LEU A 100 -2.39 -17.39 13.80
C LEU A 100 -1.62 -16.14 14.27
N ALA A 101 -2.28 -15.00 14.36
CA ALA A 101 -1.65 -13.75 14.79
C ALA A 101 -1.51 -13.67 16.34
N VAL A 102 -2.49 -14.19 17.09
CA VAL A 102 -2.56 -14.01 18.54
C VAL A 102 -1.79 -15.09 19.29
N LEU A 103 -1.72 -16.32 18.77
CA LEU A 103 -1.04 -17.44 19.47
C LEU A 103 0.42 -17.14 19.84
N PRO A 104 1.26 -16.63 18.93
CA PRO A 104 2.65 -16.32 19.26
C PRO A 104 2.78 -15.28 20.37
N LEU A 105 1.92 -14.24 20.34
CA LEU A 105 1.91 -13.20 21.36
C LEU A 105 1.54 -13.78 22.74
N LEU A 106 0.55 -14.66 22.79
CA LEU A 106 0.16 -15.34 24.04
C LEU A 106 1.29 -16.23 24.56
N VAL A 107 1.93 -16.99 23.70
CA VAL A 107 3.02 -17.90 24.09
C VAL A 107 4.21 -17.10 24.64
N GLU A 108 4.65 -16.04 23.96
CA GLU A 108 5.78 -15.23 24.41
C GLU A 108 5.44 -14.45 25.70
N THR A 109 4.22 -13.94 25.82
CA THR A 109 3.75 -13.31 27.05
C THR A 109 3.77 -14.31 28.22
N LEU A 110 3.28 -15.54 28.01
CA LEU A 110 3.32 -16.58 29.01
C LEU A 110 4.75 -17.01 29.36
N ARG A 111 5.64 -17.11 28.39
CA ARG A 111 7.07 -17.38 28.63
C ARG A 111 7.73 -16.29 29.48
N ALA A 112 7.33 -15.03 29.30
CA ALA A 112 7.83 -13.92 30.11
C ALA A 112 7.30 -13.94 31.55
N LEU A 113 6.04 -14.36 31.75
CA LEU A 113 5.37 -14.35 33.05
C LEU A 113 5.59 -15.60 33.87
N LEU A 114 5.84 -16.76 33.23
CA LEU A 114 5.97 -18.04 33.95
C LEU A 114 7.39 -18.21 34.54
N PRO A 115 7.50 -18.82 35.73
CA PRO A 115 8.78 -19.26 36.30
C PRO A 115 9.52 -20.20 35.34
N LEU A 116 10.86 -20.26 35.43
CA LEU A 116 11.73 -20.99 34.52
C LEU A 116 11.31 -22.45 34.32
N ALA A 117 10.90 -23.12 35.41
CA ALA A 117 10.45 -24.51 35.39
C ALA A 117 9.18 -24.76 34.57
N TYR A 118 8.37 -23.74 34.32
CA TYR A 118 7.09 -23.87 33.62
C TYR A 118 7.09 -23.26 32.21
N LYS A 119 8.18 -22.64 31.78
CA LYS A 119 8.26 -22.00 30.44
C LYS A 119 8.02 -22.97 29.28
N THR A 120 8.39 -24.23 29.45
CA THR A 120 8.17 -25.30 28.46
C THR A 120 6.68 -25.54 28.19
N TYR A 121 5.81 -25.25 29.17
CA TYR A 121 4.35 -25.42 29.03
C TYR A 121 3.64 -24.20 28.44
N ALA A 122 4.33 -23.09 28.22
CA ALA A 122 3.75 -21.86 27.66
C ALA A 122 3.01 -22.08 26.32
N PRO A 123 3.51 -22.87 25.33
CA PRO A 123 2.77 -23.14 24.11
C PRO A 123 1.43 -23.85 24.34
N TYR A 124 1.39 -24.79 25.27
CA TYR A 124 0.15 -25.53 25.60
C TYR A 124 -0.87 -24.64 26.32
N ALA A 125 -0.41 -23.83 27.27
CA ALA A 125 -1.26 -22.86 27.96
C ALA A 125 -1.77 -21.77 27.02
N GLY A 126 -0.90 -21.24 26.12
CA GLY A 126 -1.27 -20.29 25.09
C GLY A 126 -2.29 -20.85 24.13
N GLY A 127 -2.11 -22.10 23.67
CA GLY A 127 -3.07 -22.82 22.84
C GLY A 127 -4.43 -23.02 23.51
N ALA A 128 -4.46 -23.39 24.79
CA ALA A 128 -5.69 -23.54 25.55
C ALA A 128 -6.45 -22.20 25.70
N LEU A 129 -5.75 -21.13 26.04
CA LEU A 129 -6.33 -19.78 26.14
C LEU A 129 -6.86 -19.29 24.79
N LEU A 130 -6.10 -19.50 23.71
CA LEU A 130 -6.55 -19.17 22.36
C LEU A 130 -7.80 -19.97 21.97
N THR A 131 -7.84 -21.26 22.28
CA THR A 131 -9.00 -22.11 21.98
C THR A 131 -10.24 -21.59 22.71
N ALA A 132 -10.13 -21.24 23.99
CA ALA A 132 -11.24 -20.66 24.74
C ALA A 132 -11.72 -19.33 24.11
N LEU A 133 -10.81 -18.46 23.75
CA LEU A 133 -11.13 -17.19 23.07
C LEU A 133 -11.79 -17.43 21.73
N THR A 134 -11.27 -18.36 20.93
CA THR A 134 -11.80 -18.71 19.61
C THR A 134 -13.20 -19.29 19.69
N VAL A 135 -13.49 -20.13 20.69
CA VAL A 135 -14.84 -20.68 20.96
C VAL A 135 -15.82 -19.54 21.24
N LEU A 136 -15.46 -18.58 22.08
CA LEU A 136 -16.33 -17.45 22.41
C LEU A 136 -16.54 -16.52 21.19
N CYS A 137 -15.48 -16.17 20.47
CA CYS A 137 -15.54 -15.32 19.30
C CYS A 137 -16.34 -15.96 18.16
N SER A 138 -16.12 -17.24 17.88
CA SER A 138 -16.86 -17.97 16.85
C SER A 138 -18.32 -18.17 17.21
N PHE A 139 -18.65 -18.45 18.49
CA PHE A 139 -20.05 -18.49 18.94
C PHE A 139 -20.77 -17.14 18.69
N LEU A 140 -20.14 -16.04 19.09
CA LEU A 140 -20.70 -14.71 18.86
C LEU A 140 -20.81 -14.37 17.37
N GLY A 141 -19.80 -14.74 16.59
CA GLY A 141 -19.81 -14.58 15.14
C GLY A 141 -20.93 -15.38 14.47
N LEU A 142 -21.06 -16.67 14.81
CA LEU A 142 -22.12 -17.51 14.27
C LEU A 142 -23.52 -17.03 14.69
N LYS A 143 -23.69 -16.71 15.99
CA LYS A 143 -24.97 -16.22 16.53
C LYS A 143 -25.39 -14.88 15.91
N ASN A 144 -24.48 -13.93 15.82
CA ASN A 144 -24.83 -12.55 15.46
C ASN A 144 -24.65 -12.23 13.97
N PHE A 145 -23.88 -13.04 13.23
CA PHE A 145 -23.56 -12.81 11.84
C PHE A 145 -24.09 -13.90 10.90
N SER A 146 -23.84 -15.19 11.19
CA SER A 146 -24.22 -16.27 10.27
C SER A 146 -25.69 -16.65 10.39
N PHE A 147 -26.20 -16.87 11.60
CA PHE A 147 -27.53 -17.44 11.86
C PHE A 147 -28.56 -16.44 12.37
N ARG A 148 -28.34 -15.16 12.20
CA ARG A 148 -29.31 -14.13 12.58
C ARG A 148 -30.35 -13.92 11.47
N THR A 149 -31.64 -13.86 11.85
CA THR A 149 -32.75 -13.54 10.93
C THR A 149 -32.53 -12.18 10.27
N VAL A 150 -32.90 -12.08 8.98
CA VAL A 150 -32.57 -10.97 8.06
C VAL A 150 -32.99 -9.59 8.58
N GLU A 151 -34.07 -9.50 9.34
CA GLU A 151 -34.65 -8.21 9.81
C GLU A 151 -33.81 -7.49 10.87
N ASN A 152 -32.94 -8.19 11.59
CA ASN A 152 -32.09 -7.62 12.65
C ASN A 152 -30.60 -7.95 12.48
N SER A 153 -30.16 -8.30 11.28
CA SER A 153 -28.78 -8.69 11.05
C SER A 153 -27.83 -7.49 11.14
N LEU A 154 -26.62 -7.72 11.61
CA LEU A 154 -25.54 -6.73 11.56
C LEU A 154 -25.36 -6.20 10.12
N LEU A 155 -25.58 -7.07 9.13
CA LEU A 155 -25.54 -6.73 7.71
C LEU A 155 -26.69 -5.80 7.28
N SER A 156 -27.92 -5.94 7.81
CA SER A 156 -28.99 -4.99 7.49
C SER A 156 -28.68 -3.62 8.06
N ARG A 157 -28.20 -3.54 9.30
CA ARG A 157 -27.76 -2.27 9.91
C ARG A 157 -26.56 -1.66 9.19
N VAL A 158 -25.59 -2.49 8.76
CA VAL A 158 -24.47 -2.02 7.94
C VAL A 158 -24.96 -1.54 6.58
N LYS A 159 -25.86 -2.27 5.93
CA LYS A 159 -26.48 -1.85 4.66
C LYS A 159 -27.26 -0.55 4.82
N GLU A 160 -28.08 -0.41 5.86
CA GLU A 160 -28.82 0.81 6.15
C GLU A 160 -27.86 1.98 6.42
N ARG A 161 -26.86 1.79 7.29
CA ARG A 161 -25.84 2.82 7.53
C ARG A 161 -25.05 3.16 6.27
N TRP A 162 -24.74 2.15 5.45
CA TRP A 162 -24.07 2.36 4.17
C TRP A 162 -24.95 3.13 3.19
N ALA A 163 -26.27 2.81 3.15
CA ALA A 163 -27.23 3.52 2.30
C ALA A 163 -27.38 4.99 2.67
N LEU A 164 -27.26 5.33 3.96
CA LEU A 164 -27.33 6.70 4.47
C LEU A 164 -26.06 7.53 4.15
N GLN A 165 -24.93 6.90 3.79
CA GLN A 165 -23.71 7.61 3.50
C GLN A 165 -23.73 8.24 2.10
N THR A 166 -23.14 9.42 1.97
CA THR A 166 -22.88 10.04 0.68
C THR A 166 -21.84 9.25 -0.11
N GLN A 167 -21.79 9.43 -1.42
CA GLN A 167 -20.81 8.70 -2.24
C GLN A 167 -19.36 9.02 -1.87
N PRO A 168 -18.94 10.27 -1.56
CA PRO A 168 -17.62 10.55 -1.01
C PRO A 168 -17.32 9.77 0.27
N GLN A 169 -18.25 9.71 1.21
CA GLN A 169 -18.08 8.95 2.45
C GLN A 169 -17.88 7.45 2.20
N ARG A 170 -18.68 6.87 1.29
CA ARG A 170 -18.54 5.45 0.89
C ARG A 170 -17.16 5.16 0.27
N ARG A 171 -16.62 6.07 -0.55
CA ARG A 171 -15.26 5.93 -1.11
C ARG A 171 -14.21 5.88 -0.01
N VAL A 172 -14.28 6.79 0.96
CA VAL A 172 -13.36 6.80 2.12
C VAL A 172 -13.44 5.50 2.91
N MET A 173 -14.66 5.07 3.24
CA MET A 173 -14.88 3.85 4.00
C MET A 173 -14.38 2.62 3.24
N PHE A 174 -14.67 2.52 1.95
CA PHE A 174 -14.27 1.38 1.12
C PHE A 174 -12.75 1.34 0.93
N LEU A 175 -12.11 2.47 0.59
CA LEU A 175 -10.65 2.57 0.52
C LEU A 175 -10.01 2.23 1.87
N GLY A 176 -10.48 2.83 2.96
CA GLY A 176 -9.94 2.60 4.29
C GLY A 176 -10.03 1.13 4.73
N LEU A 177 -11.12 0.43 4.41
CA LEU A 177 -11.27 -0.99 4.72
C LEU A 177 -10.28 -1.86 3.92
N ILE A 178 -10.06 -1.56 2.63
CA ILE A 178 -9.08 -2.30 1.82
C ILE A 178 -7.66 -2.04 2.35
N LEU A 179 -7.32 -0.79 2.67
CA LEU A 179 -6.00 -0.45 3.22
C LEU A 179 -5.79 -1.12 4.58
N ALA A 180 -6.81 -1.15 5.46
CA ALA A 180 -6.75 -1.86 6.73
C ALA A 180 -6.52 -3.36 6.54
N ALA A 181 -7.24 -3.99 5.62
CA ALA A 181 -7.06 -5.41 5.32
C ALA A 181 -5.64 -5.70 4.79
N GLY A 182 -5.15 -4.89 3.85
CA GLY A 182 -3.78 -5.00 3.33
C GLY A 182 -2.72 -4.81 4.42
N PHE A 183 -2.91 -3.84 5.31
CA PHE A 183 -2.02 -3.61 6.45
C PHE A 183 -2.01 -4.79 7.41
N LEU A 184 -3.18 -5.34 7.75
CA LEU A 184 -3.28 -6.51 8.63
C LEU A 184 -2.63 -7.76 8.02
N ILE A 185 -2.79 -7.98 6.71
CA ILE A 185 -2.10 -9.06 6.01
C ILE A 185 -0.58 -8.86 6.07
N ALA A 186 -0.09 -7.66 5.78
CA ALA A 186 1.34 -7.37 5.85
C ALA A 186 1.89 -7.54 7.28
N LEU A 187 1.13 -7.10 8.29
CA LEU A 187 1.50 -7.28 9.68
C LEU A 187 1.56 -8.76 10.08
N ALA A 188 0.61 -9.57 9.61
CA ALA A 188 0.61 -11.02 9.81
C ALA A 188 1.83 -11.68 9.14
N VAL A 189 2.19 -11.28 7.91
CA VAL A 189 3.39 -11.76 7.20
C VAL A 189 4.67 -11.37 7.96
N CYS A 190 4.75 -10.11 8.45
CA CYS A 190 5.87 -9.68 9.28
C CYS A 190 5.97 -10.49 10.59
N ALA A 191 4.85 -10.75 11.26
CA ALA A 191 4.82 -11.57 12.47
C ALA A 191 5.28 -13.02 12.19
N LEU A 192 4.83 -13.62 11.08
CA LEU A 192 5.31 -14.93 10.64
C LEU A 192 6.81 -14.91 10.33
N GLY A 193 7.30 -13.86 9.68
CA GLY A 193 8.72 -13.67 9.39
C GLY A 193 9.57 -13.65 10.67
N LEU A 194 9.12 -12.95 11.69
CA LEU A 194 9.78 -12.93 13.00
C LEU A 194 9.79 -14.31 13.67
N ILE A 195 8.68 -15.06 13.60
CA ILE A 195 8.55 -16.40 14.19
C ILE A 195 9.44 -17.41 13.46
N LEU A 196 9.48 -17.32 12.13
CA LEU A 196 10.23 -18.24 11.29
C LEU A 196 11.71 -17.78 11.10
N HIS A 197 12.13 -16.74 11.83
CA HIS A 197 13.48 -16.15 11.74
C HIS A 197 13.86 -15.73 10.32
N TRP A 198 12.90 -15.23 9.54
CA TRP A 198 13.19 -14.60 8.26
C TRP A 198 13.95 -13.30 8.52
N GLN A 199 15.25 -13.33 8.32
CA GLN A 199 16.15 -12.22 8.70
C GLN A 199 16.25 -11.14 7.63
N TYR A 200 15.56 -11.30 6.51
CA TYR A 200 15.80 -10.50 5.31
C TYR A 200 14.78 -9.39 5.13
N TYR A 201 15.28 -8.20 4.85
CA TYR A 201 14.56 -7.16 4.18
C TYR A 201 14.06 -7.74 2.84
N PRO A 202 12.80 -7.63 2.45
CA PRO A 202 11.78 -6.64 2.82
C PRO A 202 10.72 -7.13 3.82
N TYR A 203 10.86 -8.25 4.46
CA TYR A 203 9.89 -8.74 5.44
C TYR A 203 9.75 -7.79 6.63
N THR A 204 10.61 -6.79 6.68
CA THR A 204 10.82 -5.86 7.77
C THR A 204 10.41 -4.42 7.44
N THR A 205 9.61 -4.21 6.39
CA THR A 205 9.17 -2.86 5.94
C THR A 205 8.32 -2.06 6.94
N PHE A 206 8.20 -2.52 8.16
CA PHE A 206 7.58 -1.78 9.28
C PHE A 206 8.58 -1.44 10.38
N LEU A 207 9.81 -1.06 10.01
CA LEU A 207 10.88 -0.65 10.93
C LEU A 207 11.47 -1.80 11.78
N PHE A 208 11.41 -3.03 11.30
CA PHE A 208 11.89 -4.19 12.06
C PHE A 208 13.37 -4.50 11.87
N ASP A 209 13.97 -4.15 10.72
CA ASP A 209 15.39 -4.40 10.51
C ASP A 209 16.23 -3.19 10.92
N PRO A 210 16.98 -3.28 12.04
CA PRO A 210 17.80 -2.15 12.52
C PRO A 210 18.96 -1.80 11.57
N ARG A 211 19.39 -2.73 10.71
CA ARG A 211 20.55 -2.53 9.80
C ARG A 211 20.23 -1.60 8.64
N TYR A 212 18.99 -1.63 8.15
CA TYR A 212 18.54 -0.85 6.99
C TYR A 212 17.63 0.31 7.34
N ARG A 213 17.31 0.49 8.61
CA ARG A 213 16.46 1.57 9.08
C ARG A 213 17.12 2.92 8.83
N PHE A 214 16.38 3.83 8.19
CA PHE A 214 16.80 5.19 7.90
C PHE A 214 18.05 5.31 7.01
N THR A 215 18.37 4.28 6.26
CA THR A 215 19.59 4.17 5.45
C THR A 215 19.73 5.34 4.49
N ASP A 216 18.66 5.73 3.78
CA ASP A 216 18.73 6.80 2.79
C ASP A 216 19.13 8.14 3.40
N LEU A 217 18.66 8.45 4.61
CA LEU A 217 19.09 9.67 5.32
C LEU A 217 20.51 9.56 5.84
N TYR A 218 20.89 8.44 6.47
CA TYR A 218 22.23 8.25 7.03
C TYR A 218 23.29 8.30 5.94
N GLU A 219 23.10 7.59 4.83
CA GLU A 219 24.01 7.66 3.69
C GLU A 219 24.13 9.08 3.14
N THR A 220 22.98 9.78 2.99
CA THR A 220 22.99 11.17 2.53
C THR A 220 23.75 12.10 3.48
N LEU A 221 23.59 11.93 4.80
CA LEU A 221 24.32 12.74 5.79
C LEU A 221 25.83 12.48 5.75
N ILE A 222 26.24 11.22 5.66
CA ILE A 222 27.66 10.84 5.55
C ILE A 222 28.27 11.47 4.30
N LEU A 223 27.61 11.33 3.15
CA LEU A 223 28.07 11.90 1.88
C LEU A 223 28.09 13.44 1.92
N ALA A 224 27.12 14.06 2.59
CA ALA A 224 27.06 15.52 2.73
C ALA A 224 28.22 16.08 3.58
N ARG A 225 28.66 15.36 4.63
CA ARG A 225 29.83 15.71 5.48
C ARG A 225 31.14 15.59 4.73
N GLY A 226 31.29 14.53 3.94
CA GLY A 226 32.55 14.21 3.25
C GLY A 226 32.87 15.08 2.05
N HIS A 227 32.02 16.03 1.66
CA HIS A 227 32.10 16.79 0.41
C HIS A 227 32.31 15.90 -0.84
N THR A 228 32.00 14.61 -0.72
CA THR A 228 32.27 13.63 -1.75
C THR A 228 31.24 13.68 -2.87
N ALA A 229 31.72 13.36 -4.05
CA ALA A 229 31.02 13.39 -5.32
C ALA A 229 29.89 12.33 -5.47
N GLY A 230 29.36 11.76 -4.39
CA GLY A 230 28.43 10.63 -4.47
C GLY A 230 26.94 10.97 -4.43
N LEU A 231 26.57 12.26 -4.29
CA LEU A 231 25.19 12.65 -4.09
C LEU A 231 24.42 12.85 -5.40
N ASN A 232 23.25 12.23 -5.48
CA ASN A 232 22.36 12.26 -6.66
C ASN A 232 21.21 13.27 -6.50
N TYR A 233 21.35 14.24 -5.60
CA TYR A 233 20.34 15.25 -5.33
C TYR A 233 20.68 16.58 -5.98
N PHE A 234 19.65 17.31 -6.40
CA PHE A 234 19.76 18.65 -6.95
C PHE A 234 20.30 19.67 -5.93
N PRO A 235 20.85 20.81 -6.38
CA PRO A 235 21.57 21.77 -5.54
C PRO A 235 20.82 22.21 -4.30
N LEU A 236 19.51 22.43 -4.37
CA LEU A 236 18.70 22.88 -3.23
C LEU A 236 18.71 21.85 -2.09
N LEU A 237 18.43 20.58 -2.41
CA LEU A 237 18.37 19.53 -1.39
C LEU A 237 19.77 19.20 -0.87
N MET A 238 20.76 19.24 -1.76
CA MET A 238 22.17 19.07 -1.42
C MET A 238 22.68 20.14 -0.47
N GLY A 239 22.42 21.41 -0.77
CA GLY A 239 22.79 22.53 0.08
C GLY A 239 22.12 22.46 1.45
N PHE A 240 20.84 22.10 1.48
CA PHE A 240 20.12 21.88 2.73
C PHE A 240 20.75 20.74 3.54
N MET A 241 21.05 19.60 2.93
CA MET A 241 21.65 18.45 3.62
C MET A 241 23.04 18.78 4.16
N ARG A 242 23.86 19.53 3.42
CA ARG A 242 25.16 20.02 3.93
C ARG A 242 24.99 20.92 5.15
N ALA A 243 24.03 21.86 5.12
CA ALA A 243 23.80 22.77 6.23
C ALA A 243 23.39 22.04 7.51
N VAL A 244 22.59 20.94 7.41
CA VAL A 244 22.13 20.18 8.58
C VAL A 244 23.03 19.00 8.94
N SER A 245 23.96 18.60 8.09
CA SER A 245 24.75 17.37 8.23
C SER A 245 25.61 17.32 9.51
N GLN A 246 25.97 18.47 10.08
CA GLN A 246 26.74 18.55 11.32
C GLN A 246 25.89 18.26 12.58
N GLY A 247 24.57 18.22 12.43
CA GLY A 247 23.67 17.90 13.53
C GLY A 247 23.70 16.41 13.91
N PRO A 248 23.19 16.07 15.12
CA PRO A 248 23.06 14.69 15.56
C PRO A 248 22.12 13.88 14.66
N GLU A 249 22.61 12.86 14.02
CA GLU A 249 21.87 12.05 13.01
C GLU A 249 20.54 11.54 13.53
N ARG A 250 20.51 10.99 14.74
CA ARG A 250 19.29 10.44 15.36
C ARG A 250 18.22 11.50 15.56
N ILE A 251 18.63 12.73 15.94
CA ILE A 251 17.71 13.85 16.12
C ILE A 251 17.18 14.31 14.77
N LEU A 252 18.03 14.47 13.77
CA LEU A 252 17.63 14.84 12.42
C LEU A 252 16.63 13.83 11.83
N CYS A 253 16.91 12.54 12.01
CA CYS A 253 16.02 11.47 11.57
C CYS A 253 14.65 11.56 12.27
N ALA A 254 14.64 11.69 13.60
CA ALA A 254 13.39 11.79 14.37
C ALA A 254 12.58 13.03 13.96
N VAL A 255 13.25 14.18 13.77
CA VAL A 255 12.60 15.43 13.36
C VAL A 255 12.02 15.31 11.95
N PHE A 256 12.78 14.82 10.98
CA PHE A 256 12.32 14.75 9.59
C PHE A 256 11.18 13.74 9.43
N VAL A 257 11.34 12.53 9.96
CA VAL A 257 10.28 11.51 9.90
C VAL A 257 9.02 11.99 10.61
N SER A 258 9.15 12.58 11.79
CA SER A 258 7.99 13.15 12.52
C SER A 258 7.30 14.27 11.75
N LEU A 259 8.08 15.14 11.10
CA LEU A 259 7.55 16.23 10.28
C LEU A 259 6.76 15.69 9.08
N TRP A 260 7.32 14.71 8.35
CA TRP A 260 6.64 14.12 7.19
C TRP A 260 5.37 13.38 7.57
N VAL A 261 5.41 12.58 8.64
CA VAL A 261 4.24 11.86 9.15
C VAL A 261 3.16 12.83 9.62
N ALA A 262 3.52 13.85 10.42
CA ALA A 262 2.58 14.87 10.89
C ALA A 262 1.97 15.66 9.72
N PHE A 263 2.78 16.03 8.74
CA PHE A 263 2.30 16.71 7.54
C PHE A 263 1.36 15.82 6.73
N TYR A 264 1.72 14.56 6.48
CA TYR A 264 0.87 13.60 5.77
C TYR A 264 -0.48 13.41 6.46
N VAL A 265 -0.47 13.14 7.77
CA VAL A 265 -1.70 12.99 8.57
C VAL A 265 -2.55 14.27 8.51
N SER A 266 -1.93 15.45 8.58
CA SER A 266 -2.62 16.73 8.48
C SER A 266 -3.28 16.95 7.11
N ILE A 267 -2.58 16.60 6.01
CA ILE A 267 -3.12 16.68 4.66
C ILE A 267 -4.30 15.72 4.48
N VAL A 268 -4.15 14.48 4.93
CA VAL A 268 -5.23 13.48 4.87
C VAL A 268 -6.43 13.97 5.69
N TYR A 269 -6.23 14.40 6.93
CA TYR A 269 -7.32 14.91 7.79
C TYR A 269 -8.06 16.09 7.15
N LYS A 270 -7.34 17.07 6.63
CA LYS A 270 -7.94 18.26 6.00
C LYS A 270 -8.61 17.91 4.67
N GLY A 271 -8.03 16.99 3.90
CA GLY A 271 -8.51 16.59 2.57
C GLY A 271 -9.67 15.60 2.58
N LEU A 272 -9.94 14.91 3.69
CA LEU A 272 -11.09 14.01 3.75
C LEU A 272 -12.43 14.78 3.79
N PRO A 273 -13.49 14.25 3.14
CA PRO A 273 -14.83 14.82 3.28
C PRO A 273 -15.31 14.77 4.74
N GLN A 274 -16.37 15.51 5.04
CA GLN A 274 -17.01 15.42 6.35
C GLN A 274 -17.67 14.05 6.52
N LEU A 275 -17.29 13.32 7.55
CA LEU A 275 -17.82 12.00 7.87
C LEU A 275 -17.73 11.72 9.37
N PRO A 276 -18.58 10.84 9.92
CA PRO A 276 -18.49 10.42 11.30
C PRO A 276 -17.11 9.79 11.57
N HIS A 277 -16.55 10.08 12.74
CA HIS A 277 -15.23 9.56 13.16
C HIS A 277 -14.09 9.89 12.17
N LYS A 278 -14.10 11.08 11.58
CA LYS A 278 -13.11 11.54 10.59
C LYS A 278 -11.67 11.30 11.05
N ALA A 279 -11.35 11.56 12.32
CA ALA A 279 -10.02 11.31 12.87
C ALA A 279 -9.63 9.82 12.79
N GLY A 280 -10.54 8.90 13.13
CA GLY A 280 -10.31 7.46 13.00
C GLY A 280 -10.04 7.02 11.56
N TRP A 281 -10.81 7.54 10.60
CA TRP A 281 -10.56 7.28 9.17
C TRP A 281 -9.24 7.88 8.68
N THR A 282 -8.84 9.03 9.21
CA THR A 282 -7.53 9.62 8.91
C THR A 282 -6.40 8.71 9.37
N VAL A 283 -6.46 8.24 10.62
CA VAL A 283 -5.46 7.30 11.16
C VAL A 283 -5.43 6.02 10.34
N LEU A 284 -6.61 5.46 10.01
CA LEU A 284 -6.70 4.23 9.22
C LEU A 284 -6.08 4.37 7.83
N LEU A 285 -6.36 5.48 7.13
CA LEU A 285 -5.78 5.76 5.82
C LEU A 285 -4.27 6.03 5.91
N ALA A 286 -3.80 6.69 6.95
CA ALA A 286 -2.38 6.95 7.15
C ALA A 286 -1.62 5.67 7.51
N VAL A 287 -2.12 4.89 8.48
CA VAL A 287 -1.50 3.63 8.91
C VAL A 287 -1.60 2.55 7.83
N GLY A 288 -2.71 2.49 7.09
CA GLY A 288 -2.87 1.53 6.00
C GLY A 288 -2.10 1.87 4.73
N SER A 289 -1.53 3.09 4.62
CA SER A 289 -0.80 3.56 3.43
C SER A 289 0.67 3.13 3.46
N PHE A 290 0.99 2.13 2.68
CA PHE A 290 2.37 1.61 2.58
C PHE A 290 3.42 2.66 2.18
N PRO A 291 3.16 3.58 1.21
CA PRO A 291 4.16 4.59 0.84
C PRO A 291 4.62 5.47 2.01
N LEU A 292 3.74 5.77 2.96
CA LEU A 292 4.12 6.52 4.17
C LEU A 292 5.09 5.71 5.05
N TRP A 293 4.80 4.42 5.25
CA TRP A 293 5.66 3.54 6.03
C TRP A 293 7.03 3.34 5.38
N PHE A 294 7.05 3.13 4.06
CA PHE A 294 8.30 2.94 3.33
C PHE A 294 9.14 4.23 3.31
N LEU A 295 8.49 5.39 3.14
CA LEU A 295 9.16 6.69 3.26
C LEU A 295 9.79 6.87 4.65
N ALA A 296 9.05 6.56 5.71
CA ALA A 296 9.52 6.68 7.09
C ALA A 296 10.61 5.67 7.44
N ASP A 297 10.49 4.43 6.98
CA ASP A 297 11.47 3.36 7.18
C ASP A 297 12.83 3.70 6.57
N ARG A 298 12.82 4.21 5.34
CA ARG A 298 14.02 4.65 4.63
C ARG A 298 14.50 6.04 5.08
N ALA A 299 13.65 6.82 5.74
CA ALA A 299 13.83 8.26 5.99
C ALA A 299 14.24 9.01 4.70
N ASN A 300 13.56 8.70 3.58
CA ASN A 300 13.92 9.25 2.28
C ASN A 300 13.49 10.70 2.13
N LEU A 301 14.38 11.51 1.56
CA LEU A 301 14.17 12.95 1.36
C LEU A 301 13.01 13.29 0.41
N GLU A 302 12.41 12.29 -0.23
CA GLU A 302 11.13 12.41 -0.97
C GLU A 302 10.02 13.03 -0.14
N GLY A 303 10.09 12.91 1.19
CA GLY A 303 9.16 13.58 2.09
C GLY A 303 9.11 15.10 1.91
N PHE A 304 10.25 15.76 1.67
CA PHE A 304 10.29 17.20 1.38
C PHE A 304 9.73 17.53 0.00
N VAL A 305 10.02 16.69 -1.00
CA VAL A 305 9.46 16.84 -2.36
C VAL A 305 7.93 16.73 -2.31
N PHE A 306 7.41 15.74 -1.60
CA PHE A 306 5.98 15.57 -1.37
C PHE A 306 5.34 16.79 -0.70
N MET A 307 5.99 17.37 0.33
CA MET A 307 5.49 18.57 1.00
C MET A 307 5.38 19.75 0.02
N ALA A 308 6.40 19.94 -0.83
CA ALA A 308 6.40 20.99 -1.85
C ALA A 308 5.32 20.75 -2.92
N CYS A 309 5.17 19.50 -3.39
CA CYS A 309 4.09 19.12 -4.32
C CYS A 309 2.69 19.34 -3.72
N ALA A 310 2.50 19.02 -2.45
CA ALA A 310 1.24 19.31 -1.75
C ALA A 310 1.00 20.83 -1.66
N GLY A 311 2.03 21.61 -1.35
CA GLY A 311 1.99 23.08 -1.36
C GLY A 311 1.59 23.63 -2.74
N PHE A 312 2.16 23.05 -3.82
CA PHE A 312 1.77 23.37 -5.20
C PHE A 312 0.30 23.07 -5.46
N VAL A 313 -0.13 21.83 -5.24
CA VAL A 313 -1.51 21.39 -5.54
C VAL A 313 -2.55 22.21 -4.77
N ILE A 314 -2.30 22.46 -3.48
CA ILE A 314 -3.20 23.26 -2.65
C ILE A 314 -3.25 24.72 -3.11
N SER A 315 -2.09 25.32 -3.44
CA SER A 315 -2.01 26.70 -3.90
C SER A 315 -2.67 26.84 -5.26
N PHE A 316 -2.44 25.91 -6.17
CA PHE A 316 -3.06 25.88 -7.49
C PHE A 316 -4.59 25.76 -7.38
N TRP A 317 -5.08 24.79 -6.59
CA TRP A 317 -6.51 24.59 -6.35
C TRP A 317 -7.19 25.82 -5.77
N ARG A 318 -6.49 26.58 -4.91
CA ARG A 318 -7.00 27.82 -4.29
C ARG A 318 -6.85 29.06 -5.19
N GLY A 319 -6.39 28.92 -6.42
CA GLY A 319 -6.15 30.04 -7.33
C GLY A 319 -4.93 30.93 -6.96
N ARG A 320 -4.10 30.51 -6.00
CA ARG A 320 -2.91 31.25 -5.54
C ARG A 320 -1.72 30.98 -6.44
N MET A 321 -1.78 31.42 -7.69
CA MET A 321 -0.85 31.00 -8.75
C MET A 321 0.61 31.36 -8.50
N ASN A 322 0.90 32.48 -7.80
CA ASN A 322 2.27 32.83 -7.44
C ASN A 322 2.88 31.81 -6.45
N TRP A 323 2.11 31.40 -5.46
CA TRP A 323 2.53 30.38 -4.50
C TRP A 323 2.62 29.00 -5.17
N ALA A 324 1.74 28.69 -6.11
CA ALA A 324 1.84 27.47 -6.88
C ALA A 324 3.15 27.43 -7.70
N ALA A 325 3.51 28.52 -8.38
CA ALA A 325 4.77 28.62 -9.09
C ALA A 325 5.98 28.44 -8.17
N PHE A 326 5.96 29.05 -6.98
CA PHE A 326 7.03 28.93 -5.99
C PHE A 326 7.18 27.50 -5.47
N TRP A 327 6.09 26.85 -5.03
CA TRP A 327 6.14 25.49 -4.50
C TRP A 327 6.59 24.46 -5.55
N LEU A 328 6.13 24.62 -6.81
CA LEU A 328 6.57 23.73 -7.88
C LEU A 328 8.05 23.94 -8.22
N ALA A 329 8.54 25.19 -8.18
CA ALA A 329 9.95 25.48 -8.36
C ALA A 329 10.82 24.86 -7.25
N LEU A 330 10.38 24.92 -6.00
CA LEU A 330 11.05 24.23 -4.90
C LEU A 330 11.09 22.72 -5.13
N ALA A 331 9.94 22.10 -5.46
CA ALA A 331 9.88 20.65 -5.72
C ALA A 331 10.85 20.22 -6.82
N VAL A 332 10.85 20.92 -7.93
CA VAL A 332 11.71 20.61 -9.10
C VAL A 332 13.19 20.81 -8.78
N ASN A 333 13.55 21.82 -7.97
CA ASN A 333 14.93 22.01 -7.52
C ASN A 333 15.40 21.04 -6.44
N MET A 334 14.48 20.28 -5.85
CA MET A 334 14.81 19.13 -4.99
C MET A 334 15.00 17.85 -5.83
N LYS A 335 14.03 17.55 -6.71
CA LYS A 335 14.03 16.44 -7.68
C LYS A 335 13.25 16.85 -8.93
N PRO A 336 13.65 16.42 -10.14
CA PRO A 336 13.07 16.95 -11.39
C PRO A 336 11.68 16.42 -11.75
N HIS A 337 11.30 15.24 -11.26
CA HIS A 337 10.06 14.57 -11.68
C HIS A 337 8.76 15.36 -11.43
N PRO A 338 8.61 16.25 -10.40
CA PRO A 338 7.41 17.07 -10.26
C PRO A 338 7.18 18.08 -11.40
N ALA A 339 8.17 18.30 -12.28
CA ALA A 339 8.00 19.19 -13.42
C ALA A 339 6.79 18.84 -14.30
N VAL A 340 6.33 17.58 -14.29
CA VAL A 340 5.14 17.14 -15.03
C VAL A 340 3.89 17.95 -14.66
N PHE A 341 3.82 18.49 -13.44
CA PHE A 341 2.67 19.29 -13.00
C PHE A 341 2.59 20.68 -13.64
N MET A 342 3.63 21.13 -14.34
CA MET A 342 3.58 22.39 -15.12
C MET A 342 2.43 22.38 -16.15
N VAL A 343 2.02 21.19 -16.60
CA VAL A 343 0.90 20.99 -17.53
C VAL A 343 -0.40 21.60 -16.99
N LEU A 344 -0.58 21.66 -15.65
CA LEU A 344 -1.75 22.30 -15.03
C LEU A 344 -1.79 23.81 -15.30
N PHE A 345 -0.64 24.50 -15.35
CA PHE A 345 -0.61 25.92 -15.73
C PHE A 345 -1.06 26.10 -17.19
N LEU A 346 -0.63 25.22 -18.09
CA LEU A 346 -1.07 25.25 -19.49
C LEU A 346 -2.57 24.99 -19.61
N ARG A 347 -3.07 23.98 -18.86
CA ARG A 347 -4.50 23.63 -18.81
C ARG A 347 -5.38 24.84 -18.51
N ASP A 348 -5.00 25.62 -17.49
CA ASP A 348 -5.82 26.74 -17.00
C ASP A 348 -5.34 28.09 -17.55
N LYS A 349 -4.50 28.08 -18.62
CA LYS A 349 -3.97 29.27 -19.31
C LYS A 349 -3.19 30.24 -18.40
N GLN A 350 -2.58 29.70 -17.34
CA GLN A 350 -1.83 30.47 -16.35
C GLN A 350 -0.39 30.75 -16.81
N TYR A 351 -0.25 31.33 -18.01
CA TYR A 351 1.06 31.56 -18.65
C TYR A 351 2.00 32.45 -17.81
N LYS A 352 1.45 33.46 -17.10
CA LYS A 352 2.24 34.29 -16.19
C LYS A 352 2.84 33.47 -15.03
N ALA A 353 2.05 32.53 -14.47
CA ALA A 353 2.54 31.65 -13.42
C ALA A 353 3.57 30.64 -13.95
N LEU A 354 3.36 30.13 -15.16
CA LEU A 354 4.32 29.25 -15.85
C LEU A 354 5.66 29.98 -16.08
N ALA A 355 5.63 31.22 -16.58
CA ALA A 355 6.85 32.02 -16.76
C ALA A 355 7.55 32.30 -15.42
N LYS A 356 6.80 32.67 -14.37
CA LYS A 356 7.36 32.82 -13.02
C LYS A 356 7.99 31.54 -12.50
N TRP A 357 7.33 30.40 -12.70
CA TRP A 357 7.88 29.10 -12.31
C TRP A 357 9.22 28.83 -12.99
N LEU A 358 9.33 29.04 -14.32
CA LEU A 358 10.58 28.89 -15.05
C LEU A 358 11.69 29.80 -14.49
N VAL A 359 11.38 31.07 -14.29
CA VAL A 359 12.33 32.03 -13.69
C VAL A 359 12.76 31.57 -12.29
N LEU A 360 11.82 31.17 -11.44
CA LEU A 360 12.14 30.69 -10.10
C LEU A 360 12.96 29.39 -10.11
N CYS A 361 12.71 28.46 -11.04
CA CYS A 361 13.53 27.27 -11.19
C CYS A 361 14.99 27.63 -11.47
N VAL A 362 15.23 28.56 -12.40
CA VAL A 362 16.58 29.03 -12.74
C VAL A 362 17.22 29.77 -11.57
N LEU A 363 16.50 30.70 -10.96
CA LEU A 363 17.04 31.50 -9.85
C LEU A 363 17.38 30.65 -8.63
N ILE A 364 16.47 29.76 -8.19
CA ILE A 364 16.71 28.88 -7.06
C ILE A 364 17.86 27.92 -7.38
N GLY A 365 17.86 27.32 -8.58
CA GLY A 365 18.92 26.42 -9.01
C GLY A 365 20.29 27.09 -9.05
N ALA A 366 20.38 28.29 -9.63
CA ALA A 366 21.61 29.06 -9.69
C ALA A 366 22.09 29.49 -8.29
N LEU A 367 21.19 30.03 -7.47
CA LEU A 367 21.53 30.47 -6.12
C LEU A 367 22.01 29.31 -5.24
N CYS A 368 21.30 28.19 -5.27
CA CYS A 368 21.67 27.00 -4.49
C CYS A 368 22.96 26.37 -5.03
N SER A 369 23.19 26.37 -6.34
CA SER A 369 24.46 25.90 -6.94
C SER A 369 25.63 26.77 -6.49
N TRP A 370 25.46 28.08 -6.51
CA TRP A 370 26.49 29.01 -6.05
C TRP A 370 26.75 28.87 -4.55
N ALA A 371 25.70 28.89 -3.72
CA ALA A 371 25.83 28.81 -2.27
C ALA A 371 26.39 27.47 -1.78
N ALA A 372 26.09 26.38 -2.47
CA ALA A 372 26.59 25.04 -2.14
C ALA A 372 27.91 24.70 -2.84
N HIS A 373 28.53 25.61 -3.61
CA HIS A 373 29.69 25.30 -4.48
C HIS A 373 29.48 23.98 -5.26
N PHE A 374 28.33 23.89 -5.95
CA PHE A 374 27.84 22.64 -6.51
C PHE A 374 28.63 22.24 -7.77
N ASP A 375 29.26 21.08 -7.75
CA ASP A 375 29.98 20.53 -8.90
C ASP A 375 29.04 19.78 -9.85
N TRP A 376 28.60 20.45 -10.91
CA TRP A 376 27.71 19.89 -11.93
C TRP A 376 28.33 18.74 -12.71
N LEU A 377 29.63 18.72 -12.91
CA LEU A 377 30.32 17.65 -13.67
C LEU A 377 30.35 16.36 -12.83
N SER A 378 30.69 16.47 -11.57
CA SER A 378 30.64 15.34 -10.66
C SER A 378 29.21 14.84 -10.43
N PHE A 379 28.24 15.74 -10.29
CA PHE A 379 26.84 15.39 -10.23
C PHE A 379 26.37 14.62 -11.48
N GLN A 380 26.69 15.11 -12.68
CA GLN A 380 26.33 14.45 -13.92
C GLN A 380 26.93 13.03 -14.00
N ARG A 381 28.21 12.86 -13.68
CA ARG A 381 28.86 11.54 -13.63
C ARG A 381 28.17 10.61 -12.64
N ASN A 382 27.88 11.11 -11.44
CA ASN A 382 27.21 10.32 -10.41
C ASN A 382 25.82 9.88 -10.80
N VAL A 383 25.00 10.81 -11.34
CA VAL A 383 23.68 10.50 -11.86
C VAL A 383 23.76 9.47 -12.98
N GLN A 384 24.73 9.57 -13.87
CA GLN A 384 24.91 8.63 -14.95
C GLN A 384 25.29 7.24 -14.42
N THR A 385 26.29 7.16 -13.55
CA THR A 385 26.71 5.88 -12.93
C THR A 385 25.57 5.25 -12.12
N PHE A 386 24.87 6.04 -11.31
CA PHE A 386 23.75 5.55 -10.51
C PHE A 386 22.55 5.15 -11.35
N SER A 387 22.28 5.91 -12.42
CA SER A 387 21.24 5.58 -13.41
C SER A 387 21.54 4.26 -14.12
N ASP A 388 22.79 4.04 -14.54
CA ASP A 388 23.19 2.78 -15.16
C ASP A 388 23.02 1.60 -14.19
N TRP A 389 23.39 1.77 -12.93
CA TRP A 389 23.19 0.77 -11.89
C TRP A 389 21.71 0.45 -11.67
N GLN A 390 20.87 1.47 -11.53
CA GLN A 390 19.45 1.26 -11.24
C GLN A 390 18.64 0.83 -12.46
N GLN A 391 18.95 1.34 -13.65
CA GLN A 391 18.20 1.03 -14.88
C GLN A 391 18.51 -0.37 -15.40
N PHE A 392 19.74 -0.79 -15.31
CA PHE A 392 20.20 -1.99 -15.99
C PHE A 392 20.51 -3.15 -15.02
N LEU A 393 20.86 -2.87 -13.78
CA LEU A 393 21.08 -3.89 -12.77
C LEU A 393 19.80 -4.24 -11.99
N PRO A 394 19.76 -5.38 -11.32
CA PRO A 394 18.59 -5.83 -10.57
C PRO A 394 18.16 -4.91 -9.43
N PHE A 395 19.03 -4.05 -8.92
CA PHE A 395 18.68 -3.03 -7.94
C PHE A 395 17.47 -2.17 -8.35
N GLY A 396 17.29 -1.93 -9.65
CA GLY A 396 16.12 -1.23 -10.14
C GLY A 396 14.84 -2.06 -10.18
N LEU A 397 14.86 -3.35 -9.84
CA LEU A 397 13.67 -4.17 -9.66
C LEU A 397 13.20 -4.17 -8.20
N GLU A 398 14.12 -3.93 -7.25
CA GLU A 398 13.81 -3.94 -5.84
C GLU A 398 12.98 -2.71 -5.46
N PHE A 399 11.81 -2.93 -4.84
CA PHE A 399 10.89 -1.86 -4.42
C PHE A 399 10.61 -0.78 -5.48
N SER A 400 10.71 -1.15 -6.74
CA SER A 400 10.42 -0.29 -7.88
C SER A 400 9.17 -0.78 -8.61
N HIS A 401 8.34 0.16 -9.04
CA HIS A 401 7.00 -0.11 -9.58
C HIS A 401 6.77 0.52 -10.96
N THR A 402 7.82 0.77 -11.73
CA THR A 402 7.72 1.44 -13.04
C THR A 402 7.15 0.54 -14.14
N PHE A 403 6.62 1.12 -15.21
CA PHE A 403 6.22 0.34 -16.39
C PHE A 403 7.41 -0.36 -17.06
N PHE A 404 8.63 0.15 -16.90
CA PHE A 404 9.82 -0.52 -17.39
C PHE A 404 10.02 -1.90 -16.76
N ASN A 405 9.59 -2.06 -15.49
CA ASN A 405 9.65 -3.34 -14.82
C ASN A 405 8.73 -4.40 -15.43
N LEU A 406 7.59 -4.01 -16.01
CA LEU A 406 6.71 -4.95 -16.74
C LEU A 406 7.40 -5.57 -17.95
N LEU A 407 8.36 -4.86 -18.56
CA LEU A 407 9.12 -5.35 -19.70
C LEU A 407 10.27 -6.27 -19.26
N ARG A 408 11.03 -5.88 -18.25
CA ARG A 408 12.25 -6.60 -17.85
C ARG A 408 12.02 -7.75 -16.87
N LEU A 409 10.97 -7.69 -16.04
CA LEU A 409 10.68 -8.73 -15.05
C LEU A 409 10.43 -10.11 -15.66
N PRO A 410 9.67 -10.29 -16.76
CA PRO A 410 9.52 -11.58 -17.40
C PRO A 410 10.84 -12.20 -17.89
N VAL A 411 11.74 -11.37 -18.45
CA VAL A 411 13.05 -11.82 -18.90
C VAL A 411 13.89 -12.25 -17.70
N PHE A 412 13.89 -11.43 -16.64
CA PHE A 412 14.57 -11.75 -15.40
C PHE A 412 14.10 -13.09 -14.82
N LEU A 413 12.78 -13.30 -14.70
CA LEU A 413 12.22 -14.54 -14.16
C LEU A 413 12.49 -15.76 -15.06
N ALA A 414 12.47 -15.60 -16.38
CA ALA A 414 12.75 -16.67 -17.33
C ALA A 414 14.23 -17.14 -17.31
N THR A 415 15.15 -16.23 -16.96
CA THR A 415 16.60 -16.51 -16.96
C THR A 415 17.12 -16.95 -15.60
N GLN A 416 16.27 -17.05 -14.58
CA GLN A 416 16.64 -17.25 -13.17
C GLN A 416 17.16 -18.67 -12.81
N ASN A 417 17.34 -19.57 -13.74
CA ASN A 417 17.70 -20.97 -13.47
C ASN A 417 19.15 -21.20 -12.99
N GLY A 418 19.77 -20.19 -12.43
CA GLY A 418 21.03 -20.32 -11.68
C GLY A 418 22.12 -19.36 -12.07
N LEU A 419 22.35 -18.36 -11.23
CA LEU A 419 23.61 -17.62 -11.06
C LEU A 419 24.04 -16.54 -12.10
N PRO A 420 25.14 -15.83 -11.91
CA PRO A 420 25.39 -14.46 -12.39
C PRO A 420 25.09 -14.17 -13.87
N ASP A 421 25.01 -15.19 -14.70
CA ASP A 421 24.72 -15.04 -16.14
C ASP A 421 23.27 -14.66 -16.46
N SER A 422 22.31 -14.97 -15.59
CA SER A 422 20.91 -14.55 -15.77
C SER A 422 20.72 -13.02 -15.77
N TRP A 423 21.63 -12.30 -15.14
CA TRP A 423 21.65 -10.85 -15.07
C TRP A 423 22.06 -10.24 -16.39
N GLN A 424 23.05 -10.85 -17.06
CA GLN A 424 23.54 -10.36 -18.34
C GLN A 424 22.44 -10.31 -19.40
N ALA A 425 21.58 -11.33 -19.43
CA ALA A 425 20.42 -11.37 -20.32
C ALA A 425 19.42 -10.24 -20.00
N THR A 426 19.12 -10.01 -18.71
CA THR A 426 18.20 -8.93 -18.28
C THR A 426 18.81 -7.56 -18.54
N VAL A 427 20.11 -7.38 -18.31
CA VAL A 427 20.84 -6.13 -18.60
C VAL A 427 20.86 -5.87 -20.10
N ALA A 428 21.23 -6.87 -20.93
CA ALA A 428 21.25 -6.76 -22.39
C ALA A 428 19.87 -6.40 -22.94
N PHE A 429 18.84 -7.10 -22.49
CA PHE A 429 17.46 -6.79 -22.86
C PHE A 429 17.04 -5.38 -22.43
N SER A 430 17.34 -4.99 -21.21
CA SER A 430 17.01 -3.65 -20.69
C SER A 430 17.66 -2.55 -21.52
N ARG A 431 18.95 -2.71 -21.87
CA ARG A 431 19.67 -1.75 -22.75
C ARG A 431 19.07 -1.69 -24.13
N LEU A 432 18.67 -2.83 -24.70
CA LEU A 432 18.05 -2.90 -26.02
C LEU A 432 16.71 -2.15 -26.07
N VAL A 433 15.86 -2.33 -25.06
CA VAL A 433 14.49 -1.78 -25.06
C VAL A 433 14.41 -0.36 -24.47
N ALA A 434 15.41 0.10 -23.74
CA ALA A 434 15.38 1.39 -23.05
C ALA A 434 15.11 2.59 -23.98
N PRO A 435 15.73 2.74 -25.17
CA PRO A 435 15.44 3.87 -26.04
C PRO A 435 13.99 3.87 -26.54
N GLY A 436 13.48 2.69 -26.94
CA GLY A 436 12.09 2.53 -27.35
C GLY A 436 11.10 2.84 -26.24
N TYR A 437 11.41 2.39 -25.02
CA TYR A 437 10.61 2.70 -23.83
C TYR A 437 10.59 4.21 -23.55
N ALA A 438 11.74 4.90 -23.60
CA ALA A 438 11.81 6.34 -23.38
C ALA A 438 10.94 7.11 -24.38
N VAL A 439 11.04 6.78 -25.68
CA VAL A 439 10.21 7.38 -26.74
C VAL A 439 8.73 7.11 -26.50
N ALA A 440 8.37 5.88 -26.15
CA ALA A 440 6.97 5.51 -25.87
C ALA A 440 6.41 6.28 -24.66
N MET A 441 7.16 6.41 -23.57
CA MET A 441 6.73 7.15 -22.37
C MET A 441 6.65 8.65 -22.61
N LEU A 442 7.57 9.23 -23.37
CA LEU A 442 7.49 10.63 -23.79
C LEU A 442 6.28 10.89 -24.70
N GLY A 443 6.01 10.01 -25.66
CA GLY A 443 4.81 10.08 -26.49
C GLY A 443 3.52 9.97 -25.69
N LEU A 444 3.47 9.04 -24.74
CA LEU A 444 2.32 8.87 -23.85
C LEU A 444 2.15 10.08 -22.91
N PHE A 445 3.24 10.64 -22.39
CA PHE A 445 3.20 11.87 -21.61
C PHE A 445 2.70 13.07 -22.42
N ALA A 446 3.17 13.23 -23.67
CA ALA A 446 2.67 14.27 -24.58
C ALA A 446 1.16 14.09 -24.85
N PHE A 447 0.72 12.85 -25.05
CA PHE A 447 -0.70 12.52 -25.23
C PHE A 447 -1.54 12.86 -23.99
N ILE A 448 -1.09 12.46 -22.79
CA ILE A 448 -1.74 12.82 -21.52
C ILE A 448 -1.79 14.34 -21.35
N SER A 449 -0.70 15.03 -21.63
CA SER A 449 -0.61 16.49 -21.53
C SER A 449 -1.61 17.16 -22.48
N ALA A 450 -1.70 16.71 -23.73
CA ALA A 450 -2.68 17.18 -24.68
C ALA A 450 -4.12 16.92 -24.19
N HIS A 451 -4.39 15.74 -23.65
CA HIS A 451 -5.69 15.42 -23.05
C HIS A 451 -6.01 16.36 -21.87
N VAL A 452 -5.07 16.57 -20.96
CA VAL A 452 -5.25 17.44 -19.80
C VAL A 452 -5.48 18.90 -20.21
N VAL A 453 -4.73 19.41 -21.19
CA VAL A 453 -4.78 20.81 -21.64
C VAL A 453 -6.01 21.11 -22.49
N PHE A 454 -6.30 20.25 -23.45
CA PHE A 454 -7.32 20.54 -24.48
C PHE A 454 -8.69 19.94 -24.16
N VAL A 455 -8.74 18.72 -23.61
CA VAL A 455 -10.02 18.07 -23.22
C VAL A 455 -10.49 18.54 -21.83
N ARG A 456 -9.56 18.99 -20.98
CA ARG A 456 -9.81 19.53 -19.64
C ARG A 456 -10.66 18.62 -18.75
N PRO A 457 -10.23 17.39 -18.49
CA PRO A 457 -10.95 16.50 -17.59
C PRO A 457 -11.08 17.14 -16.20
N ALA A 458 -11.97 16.61 -15.35
CA ALA A 458 -12.11 17.05 -13.97
C ALA A 458 -10.75 17.09 -13.26
N PHE A 459 -10.53 18.05 -12.37
CA PHE A 459 -9.21 18.33 -11.77
C PHE A 459 -8.57 17.08 -11.15
N TRP A 460 -9.34 16.28 -10.41
CA TRP A 460 -8.83 15.04 -9.82
C TRP A 460 -8.32 14.04 -10.87
N LYS A 461 -8.98 13.96 -12.05
CA LYS A 461 -8.53 13.10 -13.16
C LYS A 461 -7.24 13.63 -13.77
N ALA A 462 -7.17 14.94 -14.01
CA ALA A 462 -5.96 15.59 -14.54
C ALA A 462 -4.77 15.37 -13.60
N LEU A 463 -4.96 15.63 -12.30
CA LEU A 463 -3.93 15.45 -11.29
C LEU A 463 -3.50 13.98 -11.20
N LEU A 464 -4.45 13.03 -11.21
CA LEU A 464 -4.14 11.60 -11.16
C LEU A 464 -3.36 11.14 -12.40
N LEU A 465 -3.75 11.57 -13.60
CA LEU A 465 -3.03 11.26 -14.85
C LEU A 465 -1.58 11.73 -14.79
N LEU A 466 -1.36 12.96 -14.33
CA LEU A 466 0.00 13.53 -14.22
C LEU A 466 0.80 12.84 -13.12
N THR A 467 0.19 12.52 -11.98
CA THR A 467 0.88 11.77 -10.91
C THR A 467 1.22 10.33 -11.35
N LEU A 468 0.35 9.66 -12.11
CA LEU A 468 0.69 8.35 -12.67
C LEU A 468 1.87 8.45 -13.65
N ALA A 469 1.95 9.51 -14.46
CA ALA A 469 3.09 9.74 -15.34
C ALA A 469 4.37 10.05 -14.54
N GLU A 470 4.27 10.89 -13.50
CA GLU A 470 5.38 11.21 -12.59
C GLU A 470 6.00 9.97 -11.97
N VAL A 471 5.16 9.05 -11.49
CA VAL A 471 5.56 7.93 -10.64
C VAL A 471 5.92 6.67 -11.45
N PHE A 472 5.22 6.39 -12.56
CA PHE A 472 5.35 5.11 -13.27
C PHE A 472 6.13 5.17 -14.59
N PHE A 473 6.36 6.36 -15.18
CA PHE A 473 7.06 6.49 -16.46
C PHE A 473 8.60 6.49 -16.36
N PRO A 474 9.22 6.91 -15.25
CA PRO A 474 10.68 6.81 -15.12
C PRO A 474 11.16 5.35 -15.27
N PHE A 475 12.42 5.19 -15.63
CA PHE A 475 13.06 3.85 -15.67
C PHE A 475 13.10 3.19 -14.28
N VAL A 476 13.29 4.01 -13.26
CA VAL A 476 13.29 3.59 -11.86
C VAL A 476 12.48 4.57 -11.03
N SER A 477 11.61 4.04 -10.20
CA SER A 477 10.84 4.79 -9.22
C SER A 477 10.56 3.87 -8.04
N HIS A 478 11.10 4.22 -6.89
CA HIS A 478 10.94 3.40 -5.67
C HIS A 478 9.63 3.68 -4.95
N ASP A 479 9.19 2.72 -4.16
CA ASP A 479 7.87 2.68 -3.52
C ASP A 479 7.54 3.90 -2.63
N TYR A 480 8.53 4.63 -2.12
CA TYR A 480 8.28 5.88 -1.38
C TYR A 480 7.72 6.99 -2.26
N THR A 481 7.96 7.00 -3.59
CA THR A 481 7.40 8.02 -4.50
C THR A 481 5.88 7.87 -4.67
N LEU A 482 5.32 6.67 -4.40
CA LEU A 482 3.87 6.45 -4.39
C LEU A 482 3.12 7.37 -3.39
N ILE A 483 3.84 8.02 -2.46
CA ILE A 483 3.23 8.96 -1.52
C ILE A 483 2.54 10.13 -2.24
N HIS A 484 3.01 10.50 -3.44
CA HIS A 484 2.41 11.55 -4.28
C HIS A 484 0.98 11.21 -4.69
N LEU A 485 0.62 9.92 -4.78
CA LEU A 485 -0.74 9.47 -5.12
C LEU A 485 -1.80 9.91 -4.09
N ILE A 486 -1.41 10.21 -2.84
CA ILE A 486 -2.40 10.65 -1.86
C ILE A 486 -3.08 11.96 -2.27
N LEU A 487 -2.37 12.84 -3.00
CA LEU A 487 -2.92 14.12 -3.44
C LEU A 487 -4.12 13.91 -4.38
N PRO A 488 -3.98 13.23 -5.55
CA PRO A 488 -5.14 12.97 -6.40
C PRO A 488 -6.17 12.05 -5.73
N VAL A 489 -5.78 11.15 -4.84
CA VAL A 489 -6.72 10.32 -4.06
C VAL A 489 -7.66 11.19 -3.23
N LEU A 490 -7.15 12.19 -2.51
CA LEU A 490 -7.98 13.08 -1.70
C LEU A 490 -8.98 13.88 -2.57
N PHE A 491 -8.57 14.32 -3.76
CA PHE A 491 -9.48 14.97 -4.71
C PHE A 491 -10.52 13.99 -5.29
N PHE A 492 -10.12 12.74 -5.58
CA PHE A 492 -11.06 11.70 -6.02
C PHE A 492 -12.08 11.35 -4.94
N LEU A 493 -11.67 11.25 -3.68
CA LEU A 493 -12.58 10.95 -2.56
C LEU A 493 -13.68 12.02 -2.42
N ASN A 494 -13.38 13.28 -2.77
CA ASN A 494 -14.32 14.40 -2.79
C ASN A 494 -14.98 14.65 -4.17
N ALA A 495 -14.68 13.83 -5.18
CA ALA A 495 -15.21 14.05 -6.51
C ALA A 495 -16.76 13.91 -6.54
N PRO A 496 -17.43 14.62 -7.47
CA PRO A 496 -18.87 14.50 -7.65
C PRO A 496 -19.36 13.06 -7.80
N PRO A 497 -20.62 12.78 -7.58
CA PRO A 497 -21.20 11.46 -7.78
C PRO A 497 -20.92 10.92 -9.18
N MET A 498 -20.60 9.65 -9.28
CA MET A 498 -20.34 8.91 -10.50
C MET A 498 -20.98 7.51 -10.41
N PRO A 499 -21.13 6.77 -11.52
CA PRO A 499 -21.66 5.42 -11.49
C PRO A 499 -20.94 4.54 -10.47
N PRO A 500 -21.66 3.76 -9.63
CA PRO A 500 -21.06 2.98 -8.54
C PRO A 500 -19.94 2.05 -9.01
N LYS A 501 -20.13 1.37 -10.14
CA LYS A 501 -19.11 0.47 -10.73
C LYS A 501 -17.81 1.21 -11.05
N GLN A 502 -17.89 2.44 -11.56
CA GLN A 502 -16.71 3.26 -11.85
C GLN A 502 -16.01 3.69 -10.56
N SER A 503 -16.78 4.12 -9.56
CA SER A 503 -16.26 4.51 -8.25
C SER A 503 -15.52 3.35 -7.57
N VAL A 504 -16.11 2.16 -7.56
CA VAL A 504 -15.49 0.95 -7.00
C VAL A 504 -14.22 0.59 -7.75
N PHE A 505 -14.27 0.55 -9.08
CA PHE A 505 -13.13 0.20 -9.92
C PHE A 505 -11.91 1.12 -9.64
N ILE A 506 -12.12 2.43 -9.67
CA ILE A 506 -11.04 3.41 -9.39
C ILE A 506 -10.52 3.24 -7.97
N THR A 507 -11.42 3.05 -6.97
CA THR A 507 -11.02 2.85 -5.58
C THR A 507 -10.16 1.59 -5.41
N VAL A 508 -10.52 0.48 -6.06
CA VAL A 508 -9.73 -0.77 -6.03
C VAL A 508 -8.36 -0.57 -6.65
N CYS A 509 -8.28 0.05 -7.84
CA CYS A 509 -6.98 0.34 -8.46
C CYS A 509 -6.10 1.21 -7.55
N LEU A 510 -6.65 2.28 -6.98
CA LEU A 510 -5.91 3.16 -6.06
C LEU A 510 -5.50 2.41 -4.78
N ALA A 511 -6.34 1.53 -4.25
CA ALA A 511 -6.02 0.71 -3.10
C ALA A 511 -4.83 -0.22 -3.39
N VAL A 512 -4.81 -0.88 -4.56
CA VAL A 512 -3.69 -1.74 -4.98
C VAL A 512 -2.37 -0.95 -5.04
N LEU A 513 -2.41 0.32 -5.43
CA LEU A 513 -1.22 1.17 -5.45
C LEU A 513 -0.71 1.56 -4.04
N LEU A 514 -1.59 1.54 -3.03
CA LEU A 514 -1.30 2.05 -1.69
C LEU A 514 -1.12 0.96 -0.63
N ILE A 515 -1.58 -0.28 -0.85
CA ILE A 515 -1.40 -1.36 0.14
C ILE A 515 0.04 -1.87 0.17
N PRO A 516 0.51 -2.38 1.33
CA PRO A 516 1.77 -3.11 1.40
C PRO A 516 1.68 -4.41 0.62
N MET A 517 2.74 -4.74 -0.12
CA MET A 517 2.79 -5.95 -0.97
C MET A 517 4.01 -6.83 -0.68
N ASN A 518 4.53 -6.75 0.53
CA ASN A 518 5.63 -7.58 1.02
C ASN A 518 5.21 -8.99 1.46
N PHE A 519 3.95 -9.38 1.24
CA PHE A 519 3.42 -10.70 1.59
C PHE A 519 3.75 -11.80 0.57
N TRP A 520 4.26 -11.43 -0.61
CA TRP A 520 4.81 -12.34 -1.59
C TRP A 520 6.13 -11.80 -2.08
N THR A 521 7.19 -12.50 -1.73
CA THR A 521 8.56 -12.06 -1.97
C THR A 521 9.38 -13.23 -2.49
N HIS A 522 10.36 -12.91 -3.32
CA HIS A 522 11.33 -13.85 -3.84
C HIS A 522 12.73 -13.24 -3.75
N SER A 523 13.58 -13.83 -2.93
CA SER A 523 14.98 -13.46 -2.85
C SER A 523 15.73 -14.06 -4.03
N PHE A 524 16.47 -13.25 -4.76
CA PHE A 524 17.16 -13.68 -5.97
C PHE A 524 18.67 -13.40 -5.97
N TYR A 525 19.16 -12.71 -4.96
CA TYR A 525 20.57 -12.45 -4.79
C TYR A 525 20.89 -12.36 -3.30
N HIS A 526 21.91 -13.12 -2.90
CA HIS A 526 22.43 -13.12 -1.55
C HIS A 526 23.86 -12.62 -1.56
N SER A 527 24.15 -11.60 -0.79
CA SER A 527 25.49 -11.11 -0.55
C SER A 527 25.78 -11.04 0.95
N LEU A 528 27.05 -10.85 1.30
CA LEU A 528 27.43 -10.60 2.70
C LEU A 528 26.86 -9.29 3.25
N MET A 529 26.47 -8.37 2.38
CA MET A 529 25.99 -7.04 2.77
C MET A 529 24.48 -6.88 2.67
N TYR A 530 23.82 -7.48 1.65
CA TYR A 530 22.38 -7.32 1.40
C TYR A 530 21.83 -8.42 0.49
N ASP A 531 20.54 -8.62 0.59
CA ASP A 531 19.75 -9.49 -0.27
C ASP A 531 18.83 -8.65 -1.15
N LEU A 532 18.82 -8.94 -2.45
CA LEU A 532 17.87 -8.32 -3.37
C LEU A 532 16.60 -9.15 -3.44
N VAL A 533 15.47 -8.51 -3.27
CA VAL A 533 14.18 -9.18 -3.15
C VAL A 533 13.13 -8.53 -4.04
N LEU A 534 12.44 -9.37 -4.85
CA LEU A 534 11.23 -8.97 -5.54
C LEU A 534 10.02 -9.12 -4.62
N ASN A 535 9.10 -8.17 -4.69
CA ASN A 535 7.79 -8.29 -4.05
C ASN A 535 6.66 -8.23 -5.07
N ALA A 536 5.45 -8.60 -4.67
CA ALA A 536 4.28 -8.57 -5.55
C ALA A 536 4.01 -7.16 -6.13
N GLY A 537 4.42 -6.11 -5.43
CA GLY A 537 4.27 -4.71 -5.86
C GLY A 537 5.03 -4.37 -7.12
N THR A 538 6.19 -5.00 -7.35
CA THR A 538 6.99 -4.79 -8.57
C THR A 538 6.19 -5.08 -9.86
N PHE A 539 5.22 -5.99 -9.80
CA PHE A 539 4.35 -6.35 -10.91
C PHE A 539 2.93 -5.77 -10.79
N LEU A 540 2.28 -5.94 -9.63
CA LEU A 540 0.86 -5.59 -9.48
C LEU A 540 0.61 -4.08 -9.51
N ARG A 541 1.52 -3.27 -8.98
CA ARG A 541 1.38 -1.81 -8.99
C ARG A 541 1.43 -1.22 -10.39
N PRO A 542 2.46 -1.48 -11.23
CA PRO A 542 2.46 -0.96 -12.60
C PRO A 542 1.30 -1.52 -13.44
N LEU A 543 0.87 -2.77 -13.21
CA LEU A 543 -0.31 -3.32 -13.88
C LEU A 543 -1.58 -2.53 -13.50
N ALA A 544 -1.81 -2.31 -12.22
CA ALA A 544 -2.96 -1.53 -11.72
C ALA A 544 -2.91 -0.07 -12.22
N ALA A 545 -1.73 0.54 -12.24
CA ALA A 545 -1.52 1.89 -12.79
C ALA A 545 -1.83 1.94 -14.28
N GLY A 546 -1.39 0.96 -15.07
CA GLY A 546 -1.66 0.86 -16.51
C GLY A 546 -3.15 0.69 -16.81
N VAL A 547 -3.82 -0.22 -16.07
CA VAL A 547 -5.27 -0.43 -16.19
C VAL A 547 -6.04 0.84 -15.80
N LEU A 548 -5.64 1.52 -14.72
CA LEU A 548 -6.24 2.77 -14.29
C LEU A 548 -6.03 3.88 -15.33
N LEU A 549 -4.83 4.02 -15.87
CA LEU A 549 -4.48 4.98 -16.90
C LEU A 549 -5.33 4.78 -18.16
N ALA A 550 -5.40 3.54 -18.66
CA ALA A 550 -6.24 3.19 -19.81
C ALA A 550 -7.71 3.51 -19.55
N TYR A 551 -8.20 3.21 -18.33
CA TYR A 551 -9.56 3.52 -17.94
C TYR A 551 -9.85 5.03 -17.89
N LEU A 552 -8.93 5.84 -17.37
CA LEU A 552 -9.08 7.30 -17.31
C LEU A 552 -9.07 7.94 -18.70
N LEU A 553 -8.38 7.33 -19.67
CA LEU A 553 -8.26 7.78 -21.04
C LEU A 553 -9.30 7.17 -21.99
N LYS A 554 -10.15 6.22 -21.55
CA LYS A 554 -11.12 5.51 -22.40
C LYS A 554 -12.11 6.43 -23.13
N ASP A 555 -12.45 7.57 -22.51
CA ASP A 555 -13.38 8.55 -23.06
C ASP A 555 -12.69 9.54 -24.01
N PHE A 556 -11.42 9.33 -24.30
CA PHE A 556 -10.68 10.11 -25.28
C PHE A 556 -11.27 9.89 -26.69
N SER A 557 -11.47 10.98 -27.43
CA SER A 557 -11.75 10.92 -28.85
C SER A 557 -11.03 12.05 -29.57
N PHE A 558 -10.57 11.78 -30.77
CA PHE A 558 -9.93 12.80 -31.61
C PHE A 558 -10.87 13.98 -31.92
N ALA A 559 -12.19 13.73 -32.01
CA ALA A 559 -13.19 14.77 -32.17
C ALA A 559 -13.22 15.73 -30.97
N ARG A 560 -13.20 15.19 -29.74
CA ARG A 560 -13.11 16.00 -28.51
C ARG A 560 -11.79 16.78 -28.44
N LEU A 561 -10.68 16.16 -28.80
CA LEU A 561 -9.38 16.83 -28.85
C LEU A 561 -9.40 17.98 -29.85
N LYS A 562 -9.86 17.76 -31.09
CA LYS A 562 -9.96 18.79 -32.15
C LYS A 562 -10.83 19.96 -31.71
N THR A 563 -12.00 19.67 -31.13
CA THR A 563 -12.90 20.69 -30.57
C THR A 563 -12.23 21.43 -29.40
N GLY A 564 -11.56 20.72 -28.52
CA GLY A 564 -10.83 21.30 -27.40
C GLY A 564 -9.70 22.23 -27.83
N ILE A 565 -8.91 21.85 -28.83
CA ILE A 565 -7.87 22.70 -29.44
C ILE A 565 -8.49 23.99 -30.01
N LYS A 566 -9.56 23.85 -30.80
CA LYS A 566 -10.27 25.02 -31.35
C LYS A 566 -10.74 25.97 -30.26
N ASN A 567 -11.40 25.43 -29.20
CA ASN A 567 -11.90 26.23 -28.10
C ASN A 567 -10.77 26.82 -27.23
N TYR A 568 -9.64 26.12 -27.12
CA TYR A 568 -8.47 26.62 -26.36
C TYR A 568 -7.89 27.89 -26.96
N PHE A 569 -7.81 27.95 -28.29
CA PHE A 569 -7.26 29.10 -29.02
C PHE A 569 -8.30 30.17 -29.37
N SER A 570 -9.59 29.82 -29.56
CA SER A 570 -10.65 30.79 -29.86
C SER A 570 -11.05 31.67 -28.68
N ALA A 571 -10.87 31.22 -27.44
CA ALA A 571 -11.18 31.99 -26.22
C ALA A 571 -10.21 33.16 -25.94
N LYS A 572 -9.48 33.65 -26.97
CA LYS A 572 -8.60 34.83 -26.94
C LYS A 572 -9.25 36.08 -27.54
N LYS A 573 -10.56 36.04 -27.87
CA LYS A 573 -11.29 37.23 -28.30
C LYS A 573 -12.17 37.79 -27.19
#